data_bc2e2d28ac0ed2c940835a3a887cd85f
#
_entry.id   bc2e2d28ac0ed2c940835a3a887cd85f
#
_cell.length_a   1.000
_cell.length_b   1.000
_cell.length_c   1.000
_cell.angle_alpha   90.00
_cell.angle_beta   90.00
_cell.angle_gamma   90.00
#
_symmetry.space_group_name_H-M   'P 1'
#
loop_
_entity.id
_entity.type
_entity.pdbx_description
1 polymer ?
#
loop_
_entity_poly.entity_id
_entity_poly.type
_entity_poly.pdbx_seq_one_letter_code
_entity_poly.pdbx_strand_id
1 'polypeptide(L)'
;MSATKLSPKPADLLPVQRILKEVSRRIVGQDAMVERLLVGLLTGGHILLEGVPGLAKTLAVRTLSEIIHASFSRIQFTPDLLPADVIGTMVFNQKSQEFHVKKGPLFAQIILADEINRAPAKVQAALLEAMQEHQVTIGGTTYPLEEPFMVLATQNPIESEGTYPLPEAQLDRFMLKVRVGYPTRDEEKDVVLRMSGGQEITVERLLDTADILAARTAISGLYMDQKVVDYIVDLVRATRDPGLVGLNDIKALVAFGGSPRASIALAQAARAHAFLRERAYVIPEDVRALAPDVLRHRIVLTFEAEAEDVTTDDVVARVLGALKVP
;
A
#
# COMPACT_ATOMS: atom_id res chain seq x y z
N MET A 1 29.69 9.29 30.96
CA MET A 1 29.37 8.01 30.34
C MET A 1 27.85 7.95 30.19
N SER A 2 27.35 8.35 29.04
CA SER A 2 25.92 8.30 28.73
C SER A 2 25.58 6.84 28.35
N ALA A 3 24.75 6.20 29.15
CA ALA A 3 24.22 4.88 28.81
C ALA A 3 23.43 5.00 27.49
N THR A 4 23.98 4.43 26.44
CA THR A 4 23.26 4.27 25.16
C THR A 4 22.02 3.43 25.49
N LYS A 5 20.85 4.07 25.56
CA LYS A 5 19.57 3.35 25.64
C LYS A 5 19.52 2.49 24.37
N LEU A 6 19.68 1.18 24.53
CA LEU A 6 19.43 0.22 23.45
C LEU A 6 18.01 0.50 22.94
N SER A 7 17.90 0.79 21.66
CA SER A 7 16.58 0.88 21.01
C SER A 7 15.84 -0.45 21.24
N PRO A 8 14.54 -0.42 21.59
CA PRO A 8 13.78 -1.63 21.83
C PRO A 8 13.88 -2.54 20.59
N LYS A 9 13.97 -3.85 20.81
CA LYS A 9 14.00 -4.81 19.71
C LYS A 9 12.66 -4.78 18.97
N PRO A 10 12.64 -5.01 17.64
CA PRO A 10 11.40 -5.03 16.87
C PRO A 10 10.31 -5.94 17.48
N ALA A 11 10.69 -7.13 17.95
CA ALA A 11 9.79 -8.09 18.58
C ALA A 11 9.16 -7.58 19.89
N ASP A 12 9.82 -6.64 20.59
CA ASP A 12 9.29 -6.05 21.84
C ASP A 12 8.23 -4.96 21.56
N LEU A 13 8.19 -4.43 20.31
CA LEU A 13 7.28 -3.37 19.90
C LEU A 13 6.01 -3.91 19.25
N LEU A 14 6.13 -4.95 18.45
CA LEU A 14 5.00 -5.56 17.73
C LEU A 14 5.13 -7.08 17.69
N PRO A 15 4.10 -7.81 18.11
CA PRO A 15 4.07 -9.26 18.02
C PRO A 15 3.74 -9.72 16.57
N VAL A 16 4.64 -9.44 15.61
CA VAL A 16 4.43 -9.65 14.17
C VAL A 16 3.95 -11.07 13.86
N GLN A 17 4.58 -12.07 14.46
CA GLN A 17 4.21 -13.48 14.24
C GLN A 17 2.78 -13.79 14.74
N ARG A 18 2.35 -13.15 15.85
CA ARG A 18 0.98 -13.30 16.33
C ARG A 18 -0.03 -12.61 15.40
N ILE A 19 0.31 -11.43 14.86
CA ILE A 19 -0.53 -10.73 13.90
C ILE A 19 -0.71 -11.59 12.65
N LEU A 20 0.37 -12.09 12.06
CA LEU A 20 0.32 -12.94 10.87
C LEU A 20 -0.49 -14.22 11.13
N LYS A 21 -0.28 -14.87 12.27
CA LYS A 21 -1.04 -16.04 12.68
C LYS A 21 -2.53 -15.73 12.85
N GLU A 22 -2.87 -14.58 13.43
CA GLU A 22 -4.26 -14.20 13.65
C GLU A 22 -4.96 -13.87 12.33
N VAL A 23 -4.26 -13.20 11.40
CA VAL A 23 -4.75 -12.95 10.04
C VAL A 23 -4.97 -14.28 9.30
N SER A 24 -4.04 -15.23 9.38
CA SER A 24 -4.13 -16.52 8.68
C SER A 24 -5.27 -17.41 9.18
N ARG A 25 -5.88 -17.14 10.34
CA ARG A 25 -7.11 -17.81 10.77
C ARG A 25 -8.27 -17.51 9.83
N ARG A 26 -8.35 -16.29 9.30
CA ARG A 26 -9.45 -15.82 8.45
C ARG A 26 -9.07 -15.78 6.96
N ILE A 27 -7.80 -15.47 6.65
CA ILE A 27 -7.28 -15.35 5.29
C ILE A 27 -6.40 -16.54 4.96
N VAL A 28 -6.65 -17.17 3.82
CA VAL A 28 -5.87 -18.31 3.32
C VAL A 28 -5.18 -17.90 2.03
N GLY A 29 -3.90 -18.22 1.90
CA GLY A 29 -3.17 -18.12 0.63
C GLY A 29 -2.88 -16.70 0.14
N GLN A 30 -2.85 -15.71 1.02
CA GLN A 30 -2.57 -14.32 0.67
C GLN A 30 -1.47 -13.70 1.56
N ASP A 31 -0.49 -14.51 1.99
CA ASP A 31 0.54 -14.09 2.94
C ASP A 31 1.36 -12.90 2.43
N ALA A 32 1.72 -12.91 1.13
CA ALA A 32 2.42 -11.80 0.50
C ALA A 32 1.61 -10.49 0.55
N MET A 33 0.31 -10.55 0.24
CA MET A 33 -0.57 -9.38 0.33
C MET A 33 -0.62 -8.87 1.77
N VAL A 34 -0.83 -9.73 2.76
CA VAL A 34 -0.89 -9.36 4.18
C VAL A 34 0.40 -8.70 4.63
N GLU A 35 1.55 -9.24 4.24
CA GLU A 35 2.86 -8.63 4.54
C GLU A 35 2.96 -7.23 3.94
N ARG A 36 2.52 -7.00 2.69
CA ARG A 36 2.53 -5.68 2.06
C ARG A 36 1.55 -4.70 2.73
N LEU A 37 0.41 -5.19 3.22
CA LEU A 37 -0.52 -4.39 4.04
C LEU A 37 0.14 -3.91 5.33
N LEU A 38 0.88 -4.79 6.01
CA LEU A 38 1.67 -4.42 7.20
C LEU A 38 2.79 -3.43 6.87
N VAL A 39 3.52 -3.61 5.76
CA VAL A 39 4.52 -2.64 5.30
C VAL A 39 3.89 -1.27 5.11
N GLY A 40 2.76 -1.16 4.40
CA GLY A 40 2.06 0.11 4.20
C GLY A 40 1.61 0.74 5.52
N LEU A 41 0.99 -0.05 6.40
CA LEU A 41 0.55 0.42 7.72
C LEU A 41 1.72 0.96 8.56
N LEU A 42 2.83 0.26 8.59
CA LEU A 42 4.03 0.59 9.38
C LEU A 42 4.86 1.73 8.80
N THR A 43 4.68 2.07 7.53
CA THR A 43 5.36 3.20 6.89
C THR A 43 4.48 4.44 6.75
N GLY A 44 3.17 4.32 7.02
CA GLY A 44 2.19 5.36 6.70
C GLY A 44 1.94 5.48 5.21
N GLY A 45 2.31 4.47 4.42
CA GLY A 45 2.13 4.46 2.97
C GLY A 45 0.75 3.93 2.56
N HIS A 46 0.22 4.46 1.46
CA HIS A 46 -1.01 3.97 0.85
C HIS A 46 -0.71 2.86 -0.16
N ILE A 47 -1.66 1.95 -0.38
CA ILE A 47 -1.45 0.76 -1.20
C ILE A 47 -2.51 0.68 -2.30
N LEU A 48 -2.07 0.34 -3.50
CA LEU A 48 -2.93 -0.02 -4.61
C LEU A 48 -2.91 -1.55 -4.79
N LEU A 49 -4.07 -2.19 -4.65
CA LEU A 49 -4.23 -3.63 -4.85
C LEU A 49 -4.80 -3.89 -6.24
N GLU A 50 -4.04 -4.55 -7.09
CA GLU A 50 -4.47 -4.97 -8.42
C GLU A 50 -4.78 -6.46 -8.42
N GLY A 51 -5.99 -6.83 -8.83
CA GLY A 51 -6.39 -8.24 -8.92
C GLY A 51 -7.89 -8.38 -9.14
N VAL A 52 -8.28 -9.54 -9.63
CA VAL A 52 -9.68 -9.87 -9.91
C VAL A 52 -10.55 -9.84 -8.66
N PRO A 53 -11.88 -9.68 -8.78
CA PRO A 53 -12.81 -9.82 -7.66
C PRO A 53 -12.71 -11.19 -6.99
N GLY A 54 -13.09 -11.28 -5.70
CA GLY A 54 -13.18 -12.56 -4.99
C GLY A 54 -11.88 -13.04 -4.33
N LEU A 55 -10.78 -12.29 -4.39
CA LEU A 55 -9.48 -12.65 -3.81
C LEU A 55 -9.29 -12.18 -2.36
N ALA A 56 -10.36 -12.10 -1.60
CA ALA A 56 -10.37 -11.75 -0.16
C ALA A 56 -9.73 -10.39 0.20
N LYS A 57 -9.54 -9.46 -0.76
CA LYS A 57 -8.95 -8.13 -0.52
C LYS A 57 -9.67 -7.37 0.59
N THR A 58 -10.99 -7.24 0.50
CA THR A 58 -11.83 -6.58 1.53
C THR A 58 -11.73 -7.25 2.89
N LEU A 59 -11.76 -8.59 2.90
CA LEU A 59 -11.66 -9.37 4.12
C LEU A 59 -10.32 -9.19 4.83
N ALA A 60 -9.21 -9.16 4.07
CA ALA A 60 -7.87 -8.96 4.62
C ALA A 60 -7.73 -7.59 5.30
N VAL A 61 -8.18 -6.53 4.63
CA VAL A 61 -8.12 -5.16 5.17
C VAL A 61 -8.97 -5.02 6.43
N ARG A 62 -10.21 -5.53 6.40
CA ARG A 62 -11.10 -5.53 7.56
C ARG A 62 -10.51 -6.33 8.72
N THR A 63 -9.97 -7.52 8.45
CA THR A 63 -9.32 -8.34 9.47
C THR A 63 -8.15 -7.61 10.13
N LEU A 64 -7.30 -6.95 9.33
CA LEU A 64 -6.19 -6.17 9.86
C LEU A 64 -6.68 -5.01 10.74
N SER A 65 -7.73 -4.27 10.31
CA SER A 65 -8.29 -3.16 11.11
C SER A 65 -8.87 -3.63 12.45
N GLU A 66 -9.50 -4.81 12.49
CA GLU A 66 -10.01 -5.42 13.72
C GLU A 66 -8.87 -5.80 14.69
N ILE A 67 -7.78 -6.39 14.19
CA ILE A 67 -6.61 -6.80 14.98
C ILE A 67 -5.91 -5.59 15.63
N ILE A 68 -5.83 -4.44 14.93
CA ILE A 68 -5.17 -3.23 15.42
C ILE A 68 -6.14 -2.23 16.06
N HIS A 69 -7.41 -2.60 16.20
CA HIS A 69 -8.47 -1.74 16.74
C HIS A 69 -8.58 -0.36 16.08
N ALA A 70 -8.42 -0.31 14.75
CA ALA A 70 -8.59 0.89 13.96
C ALA A 70 -10.00 0.99 13.39
N SER A 71 -10.51 2.21 13.24
CA SER A 71 -11.76 2.45 12.53
C SER A 71 -11.60 2.11 11.05
N PHE A 72 -12.58 1.39 10.49
CA PHE A 72 -12.58 0.92 9.11
C PHE A 72 -13.77 1.49 8.34
N SER A 73 -13.51 1.92 7.10
CA SER A 73 -14.55 2.29 6.15
C SER A 73 -14.27 1.70 4.78
N ARG A 74 -15.33 1.21 4.13
CA ARG A 74 -15.29 0.78 2.72
C ARG A 74 -16.07 1.78 1.88
N ILE A 75 -15.47 2.25 0.82
CA ILE A 75 -16.06 3.14 -0.17
C ILE A 75 -16.07 2.38 -1.51
N GLN A 76 -17.25 2.03 -2.01
CA GLN A 76 -17.39 1.48 -3.35
C GLN A 76 -17.41 2.63 -4.34
N PHE A 77 -16.43 2.68 -5.23
CA PHE A 77 -16.33 3.72 -6.25
C PHE A 77 -17.25 3.37 -7.43
N THR A 78 -18.10 4.33 -7.81
CA THR A 78 -19.09 4.19 -8.89
C THR A 78 -19.08 5.46 -9.74
N PRO A 79 -19.59 5.41 -11.00
CA PRO A 79 -19.60 6.58 -11.89
C PRO A 79 -20.43 7.76 -11.39
N ASP A 80 -21.41 7.53 -10.52
CA ASP A 80 -22.31 8.54 -9.95
C ASP A 80 -21.84 9.13 -8.62
N LEU A 81 -20.73 8.62 -8.06
CA LEU A 81 -20.17 9.09 -6.79
C LEU A 81 -19.71 10.55 -6.90
N LEU A 82 -19.99 11.34 -5.86
CA LEU A 82 -19.57 12.74 -5.75
C LEU A 82 -18.44 12.89 -4.71
N PRO A 83 -17.58 13.91 -4.83
CA PRO A 83 -16.57 14.19 -3.80
C PRO A 83 -17.15 14.35 -2.39
N ALA A 84 -18.34 14.96 -2.27
CA ALA A 84 -19.05 15.14 -1.01
C ALA A 84 -19.46 13.81 -0.33
N ASP A 85 -19.70 12.75 -1.11
CA ASP A 85 -20.01 11.42 -0.57
C ASP A 85 -18.79 10.78 0.11
N VAL A 86 -17.61 11.18 -0.31
CA VAL A 86 -16.33 10.66 0.19
C VAL A 86 -15.79 11.49 1.35
N ILE A 87 -15.71 12.82 1.19
CA ILE A 87 -15.15 13.73 2.20
C ILE A 87 -16.19 14.22 3.23
N GLY A 88 -17.48 14.24 2.86
CA GLY A 88 -18.53 14.81 3.67
C GLY A 88 -19.01 16.18 3.18
N THR A 89 -20.01 16.72 3.83
CA THR A 89 -20.69 17.95 3.41
C THR A 89 -21.25 18.75 4.58
N MET A 90 -21.64 20.01 4.30
CA MET A 90 -22.43 20.82 5.23
C MET A 90 -23.90 20.46 5.10
N VAL A 91 -24.55 20.17 6.21
CA VAL A 91 -25.99 19.86 6.28
C VAL A 91 -26.70 20.91 7.11
N PHE A 92 -27.78 21.47 6.56
CA PHE A 92 -28.62 22.43 7.29
C PHE A 92 -29.56 21.70 8.25
N ASN A 93 -29.47 22.03 9.52
CA ASN A 93 -30.39 21.53 10.53
C ASN A 93 -31.59 22.49 10.70
N GLN A 94 -32.76 22.07 10.26
CA GLN A 94 -33.96 22.89 10.32
C GLN A 94 -34.42 23.26 11.76
N LYS A 95 -34.04 22.44 12.77
CA LYS A 95 -34.44 22.70 14.17
C LYS A 95 -33.54 23.76 14.81
N SER A 96 -32.25 23.72 14.61
CA SER A 96 -31.27 24.69 15.13
C SER A 96 -31.07 25.88 14.20
N GLN A 97 -31.53 25.80 12.95
CA GLN A 97 -31.30 26.78 11.86
C GLN A 97 -29.79 27.03 11.59
N GLU A 98 -28.96 26.02 11.84
CA GLU A 98 -27.52 26.09 11.68
C GLU A 98 -27.04 25.03 10.70
N PHE A 99 -25.90 25.33 10.04
CA PHE A 99 -25.18 24.34 9.27
C PHE A 99 -24.22 23.56 10.17
N HIS A 100 -24.23 22.26 10.07
CA HIS A 100 -23.24 21.40 10.71
C HIS A 100 -22.55 20.50 9.70
N VAL A 101 -21.31 20.10 10.02
CA VAL A 101 -20.53 19.21 9.17
C VAL A 101 -20.98 17.78 9.40
N LYS A 102 -21.37 17.12 8.32
CA LYS A 102 -21.51 15.66 8.27
C LYS A 102 -20.24 15.09 7.65
N LYS A 103 -19.36 14.50 8.47
CA LYS A 103 -18.13 13.86 8.04
C LYS A 103 -18.43 12.67 7.12
N GLY A 104 -17.65 12.51 6.06
CA GLY A 104 -17.72 11.39 5.14
C GLY A 104 -16.88 10.19 5.59
N PRO A 105 -16.90 9.08 4.83
CA PRO A 105 -16.18 7.86 5.15
C PRO A 105 -14.65 8.01 5.21
N LEU A 106 -14.08 9.08 4.65
CA LEU A 106 -12.63 9.38 4.73
C LEU A 106 -12.12 9.65 6.16
N PHE A 107 -13.01 9.89 7.11
CA PHE A 107 -12.62 10.11 8.51
C PHE A 107 -12.35 8.81 9.29
N ALA A 108 -12.37 7.65 8.64
CA ALA A 108 -11.86 6.42 9.23
C ALA A 108 -10.33 6.32 9.09
N GLN A 109 -9.70 5.54 9.97
CA GLN A 109 -8.25 5.34 9.97
C GLN A 109 -7.78 4.40 8.86
N ILE A 110 -8.53 3.36 8.57
CA ILE A 110 -8.27 2.41 7.49
C ILE A 110 -9.41 2.49 6.48
N ILE A 111 -9.09 2.85 5.24
CA ILE A 111 -10.06 3.03 4.18
C ILE A 111 -9.78 2.05 3.05
N LEU A 112 -10.81 1.31 2.65
CA LEU A 112 -10.80 0.54 1.42
C LEU A 112 -11.58 1.30 0.34
N ALA A 113 -10.86 1.91 -0.61
CA ALA A 113 -11.41 2.52 -1.81
C ALA A 113 -11.55 1.45 -2.89
N ASP A 114 -12.72 0.81 -2.96
CA ASP A 114 -12.94 -0.35 -3.83
C ASP A 114 -13.29 0.11 -5.24
N GLU A 115 -12.57 -0.42 -6.25
CA GLU A 115 -12.70 -0.09 -7.68
C GLU A 115 -12.50 1.41 -7.98
N ILE A 116 -11.39 1.99 -7.49
CA ILE A 116 -11.10 3.43 -7.60
C ILE A 116 -11.19 3.97 -9.03
N ASN A 117 -10.88 3.14 -10.02
CA ASN A 117 -10.93 3.49 -11.44
C ASN A 117 -12.35 3.61 -12.02
N ARG A 118 -13.41 3.28 -11.26
CA ARG A 118 -14.81 3.45 -11.70
C ARG A 118 -15.39 4.83 -11.41
N ALA A 119 -14.78 5.60 -10.52
CA ALA A 119 -15.29 6.93 -10.19
C ALA A 119 -14.68 8.03 -11.08
N PRO A 120 -15.41 9.13 -11.29
CA PRO A 120 -14.92 10.28 -12.04
C PRO A 120 -13.63 10.86 -11.44
N ALA A 121 -12.80 11.48 -12.28
CA ALA A 121 -11.51 12.04 -11.89
C ALA A 121 -11.57 13.03 -10.70
N LYS A 122 -12.69 13.75 -10.52
CA LYS A 122 -12.88 14.67 -9.39
C LYS A 122 -12.97 13.93 -8.05
N VAL A 123 -13.57 12.75 -8.02
CA VAL A 123 -13.68 11.93 -6.79
C VAL A 123 -12.33 11.29 -6.48
N GLN A 124 -11.66 10.76 -7.50
CA GLN A 124 -10.30 10.25 -7.37
C GLN A 124 -9.35 11.34 -6.82
N ALA A 125 -9.42 12.57 -7.37
CA ALA A 125 -8.60 13.68 -6.92
C ALA A 125 -8.85 14.04 -5.44
N ALA A 126 -10.11 14.03 -4.98
CA ALA A 126 -10.43 14.30 -3.58
C ALA A 126 -9.83 13.25 -2.62
N LEU A 127 -9.89 11.97 -2.98
CA LEU A 127 -9.23 10.91 -2.20
C LEU A 127 -7.71 11.08 -2.18
N LEU A 128 -7.12 11.32 -3.35
CA LEU A 128 -5.66 11.46 -3.50
C LEU A 128 -5.11 12.71 -2.82
N GLU A 129 -5.89 13.79 -2.73
CA GLU A 129 -5.56 14.97 -1.95
C GLU A 129 -5.55 14.64 -0.45
N ALA A 130 -6.61 13.98 0.04
CA ALA A 130 -6.67 13.54 1.44
C ALA A 130 -5.52 12.61 1.83
N MET A 131 -5.11 11.71 0.92
CA MET A 131 -3.94 10.83 1.11
C MET A 131 -2.63 11.60 1.27
N GLN A 132 -2.46 12.70 0.54
CA GLN A 132 -1.23 13.48 0.56
C GLN A 132 -1.18 14.47 1.73
N GLU A 133 -2.30 15.14 1.98
CA GLU A 133 -2.37 16.27 2.93
C GLU A 133 -2.76 15.82 4.36
N HIS A 134 -3.22 14.57 4.52
CA HIS A 134 -3.75 14.01 5.78
C HIS A 134 -4.84 14.90 6.42
N GLN A 135 -5.58 15.62 5.58
CA GLN A 135 -6.66 16.50 5.98
C GLN A 135 -7.68 16.66 4.85
N VAL A 136 -8.88 17.12 5.19
CA VAL A 136 -9.93 17.46 4.23
C VAL A 136 -10.56 18.81 4.58
N THR A 137 -11.02 19.56 3.57
CA THR A 137 -11.69 20.85 3.77
C THR A 137 -13.17 20.72 3.45
N ILE A 138 -14.03 21.07 4.41
CA ILE A 138 -15.49 21.04 4.27
C ILE A 138 -16.05 22.41 4.67
N GLY A 139 -16.80 23.05 3.78
CA GLY A 139 -17.41 24.35 4.08
C GLY A 139 -16.41 25.45 4.46
N GLY A 140 -15.19 25.40 3.91
CA GLY A 140 -14.11 26.37 4.21
C GLY A 140 -13.32 26.07 5.49
N THR A 141 -13.66 25.00 6.24
CA THR A 141 -12.93 24.58 7.44
C THR A 141 -12.14 23.31 7.15
N THR A 142 -10.86 23.29 7.52
CA THR A 142 -9.97 22.13 7.37
C THR A 142 -10.00 21.25 8.60
N TYR A 143 -10.15 19.95 8.37
CA TYR A 143 -10.23 18.91 9.40
C TYR A 143 -9.09 17.92 9.19
N PRO A 144 -8.21 17.71 10.18
CA PRO A 144 -7.18 16.67 10.11
C PRO A 144 -7.82 15.28 10.11
N LEU A 145 -7.19 14.33 9.42
CA LEU A 145 -7.52 12.92 9.48
C LEU A 145 -6.77 12.26 10.63
N GLU A 146 -7.40 11.28 11.26
CA GLU A 146 -6.87 10.61 12.45
C GLU A 146 -5.82 9.57 12.08
N GLU A 147 -4.66 9.61 12.75
CA GLU A 147 -3.59 8.62 12.55
C GLU A 147 -3.80 7.35 13.40
N PRO A 148 -3.36 6.18 12.90
CA PRO A 148 -2.74 5.92 11.59
C PRO A 148 -3.76 6.03 10.47
N PHE A 149 -3.51 6.86 9.46
CA PHE A 149 -4.35 6.98 8.28
C PHE A 149 -3.75 6.17 7.12
N MET A 150 -4.52 5.22 6.58
CA MET A 150 -4.09 4.41 5.44
C MET A 150 -5.25 4.16 4.47
N VAL A 151 -5.00 4.44 3.20
CA VAL A 151 -5.91 4.11 2.10
C VAL A 151 -5.38 2.90 1.34
N LEU A 152 -6.25 1.92 1.17
CA LEU A 152 -6.06 0.81 0.26
C LEU A 152 -7.06 0.99 -0.89
N ALA A 153 -6.54 1.26 -2.08
CA ALA A 153 -7.36 1.32 -3.27
C ALA A 153 -7.30 -0.01 -4.03
N THR A 154 -8.41 -0.43 -4.64
CA THR A 154 -8.41 -1.61 -5.51
C THR A 154 -8.64 -1.21 -6.95
N GLN A 155 -8.01 -1.94 -7.87
CA GLN A 155 -8.28 -1.89 -9.30
C GLN A 155 -8.55 -3.29 -9.82
N ASN A 156 -9.55 -3.40 -10.70
CA ASN A 156 -9.79 -4.62 -11.44
C ASN A 156 -9.14 -4.48 -12.84
N PRO A 157 -8.12 -5.30 -13.17
CA PRO A 157 -7.41 -5.18 -14.44
C PRO A 157 -8.23 -5.66 -15.64
N ILE A 158 -9.31 -6.42 -15.42
CA ILE A 158 -10.12 -7.02 -16.49
C ILE A 158 -11.22 -6.05 -16.96
N GLU A 159 -11.71 -5.19 -16.07
CA GLU A 159 -12.76 -4.23 -16.39
C GLU A 159 -12.16 -2.94 -16.95
N SER A 160 -12.25 -2.76 -18.26
CA SER A 160 -11.84 -1.54 -18.95
C SER A 160 -13.02 -0.64 -19.34
N GLU A 161 -14.21 -1.20 -19.52
CA GLU A 161 -15.40 -0.46 -19.91
C GLU A 161 -15.96 0.37 -18.76
N GLY A 162 -16.21 1.66 -19.01
CA GLY A 162 -16.72 2.59 -17.99
C GLY A 162 -15.71 2.93 -16.89
N THR A 163 -14.40 2.79 -17.14
CA THR A 163 -13.36 3.12 -16.18
C THR A 163 -12.63 4.42 -16.54
N TYR A 164 -12.11 5.08 -15.51
CA TYR A 164 -11.27 6.28 -15.58
C TYR A 164 -9.88 5.92 -15.03
N PRO A 165 -8.89 5.61 -15.90
CA PRO A 165 -7.56 5.24 -15.44
C PRO A 165 -6.92 6.35 -14.63
N LEU A 166 -6.20 5.96 -13.58
CA LEU A 166 -5.41 6.91 -12.79
C LEU A 166 -4.17 7.33 -13.60
N PRO A 167 -3.92 8.64 -13.79
CA PRO A 167 -2.67 9.12 -14.37
C PRO A 167 -1.44 8.67 -13.56
N GLU A 168 -0.29 8.51 -14.21
CA GLU A 168 0.96 8.06 -13.58
C GLU A 168 1.36 8.94 -12.37
N ALA A 169 1.18 10.26 -12.47
CA ALA A 169 1.46 11.20 -11.38
C ALA A 169 0.57 10.96 -10.14
N GLN A 170 -0.61 10.38 -10.33
CA GLN A 170 -1.51 10.00 -9.25
C GLN A 170 -1.17 8.61 -8.68
N LEU A 171 -0.74 7.69 -9.54
CA LEU A 171 -0.25 6.38 -9.12
C LEU A 171 1.00 6.48 -8.24
N ASP A 172 1.89 7.46 -8.48
CA ASP A 172 3.11 7.69 -7.68
C ASP A 172 2.83 8.05 -6.21
N ARG A 173 1.58 8.40 -5.86
CA ARG A 173 1.15 8.65 -4.48
C ARG A 173 0.97 7.36 -3.67
N PHE A 174 0.74 6.24 -4.33
CA PHE A 174 0.72 4.94 -3.67
C PHE A 174 2.15 4.46 -3.43
N MET A 175 2.44 4.05 -2.20
CA MET A 175 3.76 3.52 -1.85
C MET A 175 4.02 2.20 -2.57
N LEU A 176 3.03 1.30 -2.54
CA LEU A 176 3.09 -0.03 -3.14
C LEU A 176 1.92 -0.23 -4.12
N LYS A 177 2.20 -0.87 -5.25
CA LYS A 177 1.20 -1.50 -6.11
C LYS A 177 1.38 -3.01 -6.01
N VAL A 178 0.44 -3.68 -5.36
CA VAL A 178 0.52 -5.12 -5.06
C VAL A 178 -0.39 -5.89 -6.00
N ARG A 179 0.15 -6.85 -6.74
CA ARG A 179 -0.62 -7.79 -7.54
C ARG A 179 -1.11 -8.94 -6.67
N VAL A 180 -2.41 -9.14 -6.68
CA VAL A 180 -3.09 -10.21 -5.93
C VAL A 180 -3.48 -11.29 -6.91
N GLY A 181 -2.80 -12.45 -6.79
CA GLY A 181 -3.06 -13.62 -7.63
C GLY A 181 -4.10 -14.57 -7.05
N TYR A 182 -4.48 -15.57 -7.85
CA TYR A 182 -5.32 -16.66 -7.37
C TYR A 182 -4.58 -17.50 -6.33
N PRO A 183 -5.29 -18.06 -5.34
CA PRO A 183 -4.72 -19.03 -4.42
C PRO A 183 -4.29 -20.30 -5.16
N THR A 184 -3.36 -21.03 -4.59
CA THR A 184 -3.01 -22.38 -5.05
C THR A 184 -4.19 -23.33 -4.87
N ARG A 185 -4.17 -24.47 -5.55
CA ARG A 185 -5.23 -25.48 -5.45
C ARG A 185 -5.49 -25.94 -3.99
N ASP A 186 -4.44 -26.09 -3.19
CA ASP A 186 -4.58 -26.54 -1.80
C ASP A 186 -5.13 -25.42 -0.91
N GLU A 187 -4.70 -24.18 -1.11
CA GLU A 187 -5.25 -22.99 -0.44
C GLU A 187 -6.73 -22.78 -0.80
N GLU A 188 -7.10 -22.93 -2.07
CA GLU A 188 -8.50 -22.83 -2.50
C GLU A 188 -9.38 -23.91 -1.85
N LYS A 189 -8.87 -25.13 -1.72
CA LYS A 189 -9.53 -26.21 -0.97
C LYS A 189 -9.75 -25.82 0.50
N ASP A 190 -8.74 -25.22 1.14
CA ASP A 190 -8.84 -24.72 2.51
C ASP A 190 -9.87 -23.60 2.65
N VAL A 191 -9.94 -22.69 1.67
CA VAL A 191 -10.98 -21.66 1.60
C VAL A 191 -12.37 -22.29 1.57
N VAL A 192 -12.59 -23.28 0.69
CA VAL A 192 -13.88 -23.98 0.58
C VAL A 192 -14.25 -24.64 1.91
N LEU A 193 -13.33 -25.38 2.54
CA LEU A 193 -13.59 -26.08 3.80
C LEU A 193 -13.91 -25.11 4.95
N ARG A 194 -13.23 -23.97 5.04
CA ARG A 194 -13.45 -22.98 6.11
C ARG A 194 -14.71 -22.15 5.89
N MET A 195 -15.00 -21.74 4.65
CA MET A 195 -16.09 -20.81 4.36
C MET A 195 -17.43 -21.50 4.13
N SER A 196 -17.46 -22.76 3.71
CA SER A 196 -18.70 -23.51 3.49
C SER A 196 -19.43 -23.88 4.78
N GLY A 197 -18.73 -23.84 5.93
CA GLY A 197 -19.32 -24.17 7.25
C GLY A 197 -20.16 -23.06 7.88
N GLY A 198 -20.22 -21.87 7.30
CA GLY A 198 -21.03 -20.73 7.77
C GLY A 198 -20.61 -20.16 9.14
N GLN A 199 -19.51 -20.59 9.73
CA GLN A 199 -18.98 -20.06 10.98
C GLN A 199 -18.19 -18.77 10.71
N GLU A 200 -18.60 -17.66 11.34
CA GLU A 200 -17.82 -16.44 11.33
C GLU A 200 -16.57 -16.61 12.21
N ILE A 201 -15.39 -16.54 11.58
CA ILE A 201 -14.12 -16.63 12.31
C ILE A 201 -13.83 -15.24 12.91
N THR A 202 -13.96 -15.13 14.21
CA THR A 202 -13.57 -13.93 14.96
C THR A 202 -12.05 -13.88 15.14
N VAL A 203 -11.46 -12.67 15.06
CA VAL A 203 -10.03 -12.44 15.32
C VAL A 203 -9.85 -11.71 16.63
N GLU A 204 -8.72 -11.97 17.28
CA GLU A 204 -8.34 -11.31 18.52
C GLU A 204 -7.77 -9.92 18.23
N ARG A 205 -8.18 -8.92 19.02
CA ARG A 205 -7.51 -7.62 19.06
C ARG A 205 -6.16 -7.80 19.74
N LEU A 206 -5.09 -7.51 19.03
CA LEU A 206 -3.72 -7.69 19.53
C LEU A 206 -3.02 -6.37 19.85
N LEU A 207 -3.45 -5.27 19.22
CA LEU A 207 -2.80 -3.97 19.25
C LEU A 207 -3.82 -2.84 19.31
N ASP A 208 -3.33 -1.68 19.71
CA ASP A 208 -3.99 -0.40 19.51
C ASP A 208 -3.28 0.44 18.45
N THR A 209 -3.97 1.45 17.95
CA THR A 209 -3.40 2.39 16.97
C THR A 209 -2.14 3.11 17.49
N ALA A 210 -2.04 3.33 18.80
CA ALA A 210 -0.84 3.89 19.44
C ALA A 210 0.40 2.99 19.27
N ASP A 211 0.23 1.66 19.31
CA ASP A 211 1.34 0.70 19.11
C ASP A 211 1.89 0.80 17.68
N ILE A 212 1.01 1.02 16.69
CA ILE A 212 1.40 1.23 15.30
C ILE A 212 2.24 2.52 15.16
N LEU A 213 1.83 3.61 15.80
CA LEU A 213 2.57 4.88 15.74
C LEU A 213 3.95 4.77 16.44
N ALA A 214 4.02 4.04 17.57
CA ALA A 214 5.28 3.74 18.24
C ALA A 214 6.21 2.91 17.33
N ALA A 215 5.67 1.90 16.65
CA ALA A 215 6.43 1.08 15.71
C ALA A 215 6.93 1.90 14.50
N ARG A 216 6.11 2.80 13.92
CA ARG A 216 6.53 3.72 12.86
C ARG A 216 7.76 4.54 13.26
N THR A 217 7.74 5.06 14.50
CA THR A 217 8.86 5.83 15.05
C THR A 217 10.13 4.98 15.15
N ALA A 218 10.02 3.75 15.64
CA ALA A 218 11.15 2.84 15.75
C ALA A 218 11.70 2.43 14.36
N ILE A 219 10.82 2.13 13.41
CA ILE A 219 11.19 1.75 12.03
C ILE A 219 11.96 2.86 11.33
N SER A 220 11.55 4.12 11.52
CA SER A 220 12.25 5.27 10.92
C SER A 220 13.70 5.38 11.36
N GLY A 221 14.02 4.91 12.55
CA GLY A 221 15.37 4.87 13.14
C GLY A 221 16.16 3.59 12.86
N LEU A 222 15.61 2.59 12.13
CA LEU A 222 16.36 1.38 11.81
C LEU A 222 17.60 1.71 10.97
N TYR A 223 18.71 1.07 11.35
CA TYR A 223 19.98 1.27 10.65
C TYR A 223 19.92 0.77 9.21
N MET A 224 20.40 1.59 8.29
CA MET A 224 20.59 1.26 6.89
C MET A 224 22.01 1.68 6.48
N ASP A 225 22.83 0.72 6.07
CA ASP A 225 24.18 0.99 5.62
C ASP A 225 24.19 1.84 4.34
N GLN A 226 25.22 2.70 4.19
CA GLN A 226 25.34 3.56 3.01
C GLN A 226 25.36 2.75 1.70
N LYS A 227 25.94 1.55 1.69
CA LYS A 227 25.94 0.67 0.53
C LYS A 227 24.54 0.23 0.11
N VAL A 228 23.63 0.04 1.08
CA VAL A 228 22.23 -0.29 0.79
C VAL A 228 21.50 0.94 0.24
N VAL A 229 21.82 2.15 0.75
CA VAL A 229 21.28 3.40 0.19
C VAL A 229 21.76 3.58 -1.25
N ASP A 230 23.05 3.38 -1.51
CA ASP A 230 23.63 3.46 -2.85
C ASP A 230 22.97 2.44 -3.79
N TYR A 231 22.78 1.19 -3.32
CA TYR A 231 22.09 0.14 -4.06
C TYR A 231 20.63 0.54 -4.42
N ILE A 232 19.88 1.14 -3.50
CA ILE A 232 18.53 1.67 -3.79
C ILE A 232 18.56 2.74 -4.86
N VAL A 233 19.50 3.68 -4.77
CA VAL A 233 19.65 4.77 -5.75
C VAL A 233 20.03 4.22 -7.12
N ASP A 234 20.98 3.29 -7.18
CA ASP A 234 21.41 2.68 -8.43
C ASP A 234 20.31 1.84 -9.06
N LEU A 235 19.52 1.11 -8.26
CA LEU A 235 18.36 0.38 -8.72
C LEU A 235 17.33 1.31 -9.40
N VAL A 236 16.97 2.41 -8.73
CA VAL A 236 16.01 3.37 -9.29
C VAL A 236 16.58 4.09 -10.51
N ARG A 237 17.87 4.43 -10.54
CA ARG A 237 18.55 5.01 -11.71
C ARG A 237 18.55 4.05 -12.90
N ALA A 238 18.80 2.77 -12.65
CA ALA A 238 18.79 1.74 -13.69
C ALA A 238 17.40 1.55 -14.31
N THR A 239 16.31 1.88 -13.61
CA THR A 239 14.98 1.92 -14.23
C THR A 239 14.79 3.09 -15.19
N ARG A 240 15.57 4.20 -15.04
CA ARG A 240 15.53 5.35 -15.96
C ARG A 240 16.43 5.16 -17.17
N ASP A 241 17.58 4.55 -16.94
CA ASP A 241 18.56 4.19 -17.97
C ASP A 241 19.10 2.79 -17.72
N PRO A 242 18.44 1.75 -18.26
CA PRO A 242 18.90 0.36 -18.15
C PRO A 242 20.31 0.13 -18.70
N GLY A 243 20.81 0.99 -19.59
CA GLY A 243 22.17 0.95 -20.10
C GLY A 243 23.24 1.10 -19.02
N LEU A 244 22.93 1.74 -17.88
CA LEU A 244 23.85 1.87 -16.74
C LEU A 244 24.27 0.51 -16.14
N VAL A 245 23.43 -0.52 -16.32
CA VAL A 245 23.67 -1.89 -15.85
C VAL A 245 23.83 -2.88 -17.01
N GLY A 246 24.13 -2.37 -18.21
CA GLY A 246 24.42 -3.20 -19.40
C GLY A 246 23.20 -3.72 -20.15
N LEU A 247 21.98 -3.31 -19.77
CA LEU A 247 20.70 -3.72 -20.37
C LEU A 247 20.33 -2.78 -21.53
N ASN A 248 21.17 -2.73 -22.58
CA ASN A 248 20.94 -1.84 -23.72
C ASN A 248 19.76 -2.25 -24.60
N ASP A 249 19.40 -3.50 -24.60
CA ASP A 249 18.28 -4.07 -25.36
C ASP A 249 16.91 -3.61 -24.85
N ILE A 250 16.76 -3.37 -23.54
CA ILE A 250 15.49 -2.84 -22.98
C ILE A 250 15.50 -1.32 -22.79
N LYS A 251 16.60 -0.64 -23.09
CA LYS A 251 16.68 0.81 -22.94
C LYS A 251 15.66 1.55 -23.77
N ALA A 252 15.39 1.11 -25.00
CA ALA A 252 14.38 1.68 -25.89
C ALA A 252 12.94 1.39 -25.44
N LEU A 253 12.74 0.39 -24.59
CA LEU A 253 11.42 -0.04 -24.13
C LEU A 253 10.91 0.77 -22.93
N VAL A 254 11.79 1.55 -22.27
CA VAL A 254 11.42 2.37 -21.12
C VAL A 254 11.31 3.83 -21.52
N ALA A 255 10.10 4.40 -21.45
CA ALA A 255 9.88 5.82 -21.68
C ALA A 255 10.27 6.67 -20.45
N PHE A 256 9.85 6.24 -19.26
CA PHE A 256 10.19 6.89 -18.00
C PHE A 256 10.40 5.84 -16.90
N GLY A 257 11.43 6.05 -16.07
CA GLY A 257 11.69 5.23 -14.88
C GLY A 257 11.30 5.91 -13.57
N GLY A 258 11.57 5.26 -12.44
CA GLY A 258 11.19 5.72 -11.12
C GLY A 258 11.75 7.10 -10.76
N SER A 259 10.93 7.95 -10.11
CA SER A 259 11.32 9.25 -9.58
C SER A 259 12.14 9.11 -8.26
N PRO A 260 12.72 10.17 -7.69
CA PRO A 260 13.33 10.12 -6.35
C PRO A 260 12.35 9.65 -5.26
N ARG A 261 11.03 9.81 -5.44
CA ARG A 261 10.01 9.25 -4.56
C ARG A 261 10.09 7.72 -4.50
N ALA A 262 10.46 7.07 -5.61
CA ALA A 262 10.67 5.62 -5.62
C ALA A 262 11.83 5.20 -4.70
N SER A 263 12.95 5.94 -4.68
CA SER A 263 14.07 5.67 -3.76
C SER A 263 13.67 5.83 -2.30
N ILE A 264 12.89 6.88 -1.99
CA ILE A 264 12.36 7.12 -0.64
C ILE A 264 11.41 5.99 -0.22
N ALA A 265 10.48 5.63 -1.10
CA ALA A 265 9.52 4.55 -0.85
C ALA A 265 10.23 3.20 -0.63
N LEU A 266 11.25 2.87 -1.45
CA LEU A 266 12.05 1.67 -1.26
C LEU A 266 12.79 1.66 0.08
N ALA A 267 13.41 2.78 0.47
CA ALA A 267 14.12 2.88 1.73
C ALA A 267 13.18 2.71 2.95
N GLN A 268 12.00 3.31 2.90
CA GLN A 268 10.98 3.18 3.95
C GLN A 268 10.42 1.75 4.00
N ALA A 269 10.03 1.20 2.85
CA ALA A 269 9.49 -0.14 2.74
C ALA A 269 10.51 -1.21 3.18
N ALA A 270 11.80 -1.06 2.81
CA ALA A 270 12.86 -1.98 3.22
C ALA A 270 13.09 -1.96 4.74
N ARG A 271 12.99 -0.78 5.41
CA ARG A 271 13.05 -0.72 6.87
C ARG A 271 11.87 -1.45 7.51
N ALA A 272 10.64 -1.24 7.01
CA ALA A 272 9.47 -1.94 7.52
C ALA A 272 9.59 -3.46 7.29
N HIS A 273 10.10 -3.90 6.14
CA HIS A 273 10.31 -5.31 5.87
C HIS A 273 11.36 -5.93 6.81
N ALA A 274 12.49 -5.25 7.06
CA ALA A 274 13.49 -5.69 8.02
C ALA A 274 12.88 -5.81 9.44
N PHE A 275 12.05 -4.84 9.83
CA PHE A 275 11.32 -4.86 11.10
C PHE A 275 10.36 -6.06 11.19
N LEU A 276 9.59 -6.36 10.15
CA LEU A 276 8.71 -7.54 10.10
C LEU A 276 9.49 -8.86 10.20
N ARG A 277 10.78 -8.86 9.82
CA ARG A 277 11.72 -9.98 10.00
C ARG A 277 12.48 -9.92 11.34
N GLU A 278 12.02 -9.07 12.27
CA GLU A 278 12.60 -8.90 13.61
C GLU A 278 14.08 -8.47 13.61
N ARG A 279 14.52 -7.80 12.51
CA ARG A 279 15.88 -7.28 12.38
C ARG A 279 15.95 -5.79 12.68
N ALA A 280 17.03 -5.37 13.32
CA ALA A 280 17.32 -3.97 13.65
C ALA A 280 18.10 -3.23 12.54
N TYR A 281 18.34 -3.86 11.41
CA TYR A 281 19.06 -3.31 10.26
C TYR A 281 18.50 -3.85 8.95
N VAL A 282 18.69 -3.06 7.89
CA VAL A 282 18.24 -3.37 6.53
C VAL A 282 19.34 -4.11 5.77
N ILE A 283 18.96 -5.10 4.99
CA ILE A 283 19.85 -5.83 4.05
C ILE A 283 19.35 -5.65 2.62
N PRO A 284 20.19 -5.89 1.60
CA PRO A 284 19.78 -5.76 0.19
C PRO A 284 18.56 -6.60 -0.19
N GLU A 285 18.37 -7.76 0.43
CA GLU A 285 17.23 -8.64 0.20
C GLU A 285 15.89 -7.99 0.57
N ASP A 286 15.87 -7.08 1.56
CA ASP A 286 14.68 -6.31 1.91
C ASP A 286 14.27 -5.38 0.76
N VAL A 287 15.25 -4.74 0.13
CA VAL A 287 15.03 -3.88 -1.03
C VAL A 287 14.52 -4.72 -2.21
N ARG A 288 15.17 -5.85 -2.50
CA ARG A 288 14.81 -6.75 -3.60
C ARG A 288 13.42 -7.32 -3.47
N ALA A 289 13.01 -7.68 -2.26
CA ALA A 289 11.69 -8.25 -1.98
C ALA A 289 10.54 -7.27 -2.25
N LEU A 290 10.79 -5.96 -2.13
CA LEU A 290 9.77 -4.92 -2.28
C LEU A 290 9.90 -4.11 -3.57
N ALA A 291 11.02 -4.24 -4.27
CA ALA A 291 11.30 -3.49 -5.50
C ALA A 291 10.19 -3.63 -6.57
N PRO A 292 9.65 -4.83 -6.86
CA PRO A 292 8.56 -4.95 -7.82
C PRO A 292 7.31 -4.14 -7.40
N ASP A 293 6.91 -4.23 -6.12
CA ASP A 293 5.71 -3.58 -5.62
C ASP A 293 5.86 -2.05 -5.54
N VAL A 294 7.08 -1.54 -5.34
CA VAL A 294 7.38 -0.11 -5.33
C VAL A 294 7.55 0.46 -6.74
N LEU A 295 8.10 -0.31 -7.68
CA LEU A 295 8.55 0.23 -8.97
C LEU A 295 7.57 0.02 -10.12
N ARG A 296 6.74 -1.06 -10.11
CA ARG A 296 5.92 -1.42 -11.27
C ARG A 296 4.96 -0.33 -11.74
N HIS A 297 4.46 0.52 -10.86
CA HIS A 297 3.55 1.62 -11.20
C HIS A 297 4.27 2.97 -11.40
N ARG A 298 5.60 2.95 -11.36
CA ARG A 298 6.47 4.13 -11.52
C ARG A 298 7.33 4.07 -12.77
N ILE A 299 7.23 2.97 -13.51
CA ILE A 299 7.90 2.76 -14.79
C ILE A 299 6.85 2.88 -15.87
N VAL A 300 7.10 3.71 -16.86
CA VAL A 300 6.26 3.88 -18.05
C VAL A 300 7.01 3.26 -19.23
N LEU A 301 6.36 2.35 -19.91
CA LEU A 301 6.90 1.66 -21.08
C LEU A 301 6.54 2.40 -22.36
N THR A 302 7.27 2.10 -23.43
CA THR A 302 6.98 2.59 -24.78
C THR A 302 5.96 1.67 -25.48
N PHE A 303 5.40 2.11 -26.59
CA PHE A 303 4.52 1.27 -27.42
C PHE A 303 5.24 0.05 -28.00
N GLU A 304 6.55 0.15 -28.22
CA GLU A 304 7.37 -0.97 -28.66
C GLU A 304 7.42 -2.08 -27.60
N ALA A 305 7.48 -1.71 -26.32
CA ALA A 305 7.44 -2.66 -25.21
C ALA A 305 6.09 -3.42 -25.15
N GLU A 306 4.97 -2.71 -25.40
CA GLU A 306 3.65 -3.33 -25.47
C GLU A 306 3.56 -4.30 -26.65
N ALA A 307 4.16 -3.95 -27.80
CA ALA A 307 4.18 -4.81 -29.00
C ALA A 307 5.05 -6.07 -28.79
N GLU A 308 6.03 -6.02 -27.89
CA GLU A 308 6.89 -7.14 -27.50
C GLU A 308 6.40 -7.90 -26.26
N ASP A 309 5.19 -7.61 -25.76
CA ASP A 309 4.62 -8.17 -24.52
C ASP A 309 5.53 -8.00 -23.28
N VAL A 310 6.39 -6.97 -23.28
CA VAL A 310 7.28 -6.66 -22.15
C VAL A 310 6.51 -5.89 -21.08
N THR A 311 6.55 -6.38 -19.85
CA THR A 311 5.87 -5.75 -18.71
C THR A 311 6.84 -4.93 -17.86
N THR A 312 6.30 -4.03 -17.03
CA THR A 312 7.10 -3.30 -16.03
C THR A 312 7.78 -4.24 -15.03
N ASP A 313 7.14 -5.37 -14.69
CA ASP A 313 7.73 -6.39 -13.81
C ASP A 313 8.94 -7.07 -14.48
N ASP A 314 8.91 -7.30 -15.80
CA ASP A 314 10.05 -7.85 -16.54
C ASP A 314 11.24 -6.88 -16.51
N VAL A 315 10.99 -5.59 -16.70
CA VAL A 315 12.02 -4.56 -16.58
C VAL A 315 12.62 -4.55 -15.18
N VAL A 316 11.79 -4.56 -14.13
CA VAL A 316 12.28 -4.60 -12.73
C VAL A 316 13.09 -5.86 -12.46
N ALA A 317 12.61 -7.02 -12.91
CA ALA A 317 13.29 -8.30 -12.71
C ALA A 317 14.68 -8.32 -13.40
N ARG A 318 14.75 -7.80 -14.63
CA ARG A 318 16.01 -7.71 -15.37
C ARG A 318 17.01 -6.75 -14.72
N VAL A 319 16.55 -5.57 -14.27
CA VAL A 319 17.39 -4.60 -13.56
C VAL A 319 17.91 -5.19 -12.25
N LEU A 320 17.05 -5.86 -11.47
CA LEU A 320 17.45 -6.56 -10.23
C LEU A 320 18.44 -7.69 -10.49
N GLY A 321 18.36 -8.37 -11.64
CA GLY A 321 19.28 -9.43 -12.04
C GLY A 321 20.66 -8.91 -12.48
N ALA A 322 20.70 -7.73 -13.11
CA ALA A 322 21.92 -7.13 -13.63
C ALA A 322 22.68 -6.30 -12.57
N LEU A 323 21.97 -5.72 -11.60
CA LEU A 323 22.56 -4.87 -10.58
C LEU A 323 23.31 -5.72 -9.53
N LYS A 324 24.58 -5.38 -9.31
CA LYS A 324 25.42 -6.06 -8.32
C LYS A 324 24.92 -5.75 -6.90
N VAL A 325 24.71 -6.80 -6.13
CA VAL A 325 24.33 -6.69 -4.71
C VAL A 325 25.58 -6.30 -3.89
N PRO A 326 25.49 -5.31 -2.99
CA PRO A 326 26.63 -4.84 -2.19
C PRO A 326 27.08 -5.84 -1.12
#